data_03b4ff35e0898131f67aed09548e2e44
#
_entry.id   03b4ff35e0898131f67aed09548e2e44
#
_cell.length_a   1.000
_cell.length_b   1.000
_cell.length_c   1.000
_cell.angle_alpha   90.00
_cell.angle_beta   90.00
_cell.angle_gamma   90.00
#
_symmetry.space_group_name_H-M   'P 1'
#
loop_
_entity.id
_entity.type
_entity.pdbx_description
1 polymer ?
#
loop_
_entity_poly.entity_id
_entity_poly.type
_entity_poly.pdbx_seq_one_letter_code
_entity_poly.pdbx_strand_id
1 'polypeptide(L)'
;MRRPRLRTVVADTSALVSLAVPRADPAYDTDTAPDSLQYLLTSCDVFVPPEVIAELRDITQYQDIHAAAANNVLAARTHYTVEDPYERDDTPESRPTFGLDDGETDGIVLANAVGVDGFLTDEFGGTNFPLIHAVLEGPRIVPTPRLIVDYARDGHMSHEEARTLITTISPHRSWENSPYVAQLLQRLDA
;
A
#
# COMPACT_ATOMS: atom_id res chain seq x y z
N MET A 1 -16.71 7.91 16.63
CA MET A 1 -15.30 8.21 16.95
C MET A 1 -14.52 8.23 15.65
N ARG A 2 -13.93 9.36 15.20
CA ARG A 2 -13.08 9.40 14.00
C ARG A 2 -11.83 8.56 14.27
N ARG A 3 -11.49 7.65 13.37
CA ARG A 3 -10.20 6.94 13.45
C ARG A 3 -9.06 7.96 13.35
N PRO A 4 -7.97 7.81 14.11
CA PRO A 4 -6.83 8.69 13.98
C PRO A 4 -6.30 8.65 12.54
N ARG A 5 -5.91 9.82 12.02
CA ARG A 5 -5.31 9.97 10.69
C ARG A 5 -3.99 9.20 10.64
N LEU A 6 -3.73 8.52 9.53
CA LEU A 6 -2.43 7.92 9.28
C LEU A 6 -1.39 9.05 9.10
N ARG A 7 -0.28 8.97 9.82
CA ARG A 7 0.88 9.88 9.68
C ARG A 7 2.12 9.13 9.27
N THR A 8 2.29 7.92 9.81
CA THR A 8 3.43 7.06 9.56
C THR A 8 2.94 5.70 9.11
N VAL A 9 3.53 5.16 8.04
CA VAL A 9 3.16 3.86 7.50
C VAL A 9 4.39 3.09 7.04
N VAL A 10 4.32 1.76 7.11
CA VAL A 10 5.18 0.89 6.31
C VAL A 10 4.32 0.38 5.16
N ALA A 11 4.88 0.39 3.96
CA ALA A 11 4.20 -0.06 2.76
C ALA A 11 4.91 -1.28 2.14
N ASP A 12 4.12 -2.29 1.84
CA ASP A 12 4.50 -3.48 1.12
C ASP A 12 4.42 -3.24 -0.41
N THR A 13 5.07 -4.07 -1.19
CA THR A 13 5.13 -4.04 -2.65
C THR A 13 3.73 -4.02 -3.26
N SER A 14 2.81 -4.85 -2.77
CA SER A 14 1.47 -4.99 -3.33
C SER A 14 0.68 -3.68 -3.27
N ALA A 15 0.73 -2.98 -2.14
CA ALA A 15 0.07 -1.70 -1.95
C ALA A 15 0.72 -0.58 -2.77
N LEU A 16 2.05 -0.51 -2.81
CA LEU A 16 2.76 0.51 -3.59
C LEU A 16 2.48 0.39 -5.09
N VAL A 17 2.52 -0.83 -5.62
CA VAL A 17 2.19 -1.09 -7.04
C VAL A 17 0.74 -0.71 -7.33
N SER A 18 -0.20 -1.10 -6.48
CA SER A 18 -1.62 -0.74 -6.64
C SER A 18 -1.83 0.77 -6.68
N LEU A 19 -1.23 1.51 -5.76
CA LEU A 19 -1.32 2.97 -5.70
C LEU A 19 -0.69 3.67 -6.91
N ALA A 20 0.28 3.03 -7.57
CA ALA A 20 0.96 3.56 -8.74
C ALA A 20 0.29 3.18 -10.08
N VAL A 21 -0.68 2.24 -10.08
CA VAL A 21 -1.41 1.83 -11.29
C VAL A 21 -2.07 3.01 -12.02
N PRO A 22 -2.77 3.97 -11.37
CA PRO A 22 -3.38 5.08 -12.09
C PRO A 22 -2.38 5.90 -12.91
N ARG A 23 -1.20 6.17 -12.35
CA ARG A 23 -0.12 6.88 -13.07
C ARG A 23 0.47 6.07 -14.22
N ALA A 24 0.40 4.75 -14.17
CA ALA A 24 0.89 3.83 -15.19
C ALA A 24 -0.15 3.56 -16.29
N ASP A 25 -1.42 3.82 -16.03
CA ASP A 25 -2.52 3.58 -16.97
C ASP A 25 -2.62 4.76 -17.96
N PRO A 26 -2.36 4.55 -19.26
CA PRO A 26 -2.45 5.61 -20.27
C PRO A 26 -3.88 6.17 -20.45
N ALA A 27 -4.91 5.47 -19.96
CA ALA A 27 -6.30 5.93 -19.99
C ALA A 27 -6.66 6.82 -18.79
N TYR A 28 -5.78 6.93 -17.80
CA TYR A 28 -5.98 7.73 -16.59
C TYR A 28 -5.02 8.93 -16.56
N ASP A 29 -5.58 10.14 -16.52
CA ASP A 29 -4.81 11.38 -16.54
C ASP A 29 -4.62 11.93 -15.13
N THR A 30 -3.42 11.72 -14.57
CA THR A 30 -3.04 12.22 -13.22
C THR A 30 -2.79 13.73 -13.15
N ASP A 31 -2.78 14.44 -14.28
CA ASP A 31 -2.69 15.92 -14.29
C ASP A 31 -4.04 16.57 -13.96
N THR A 32 -5.14 15.86 -14.24
CA THR A 32 -6.51 16.35 -14.02
C THR A 32 -7.31 15.54 -13.00
N ALA A 33 -6.82 14.36 -12.61
CA ALA A 33 -7.46 13.46 -11.67
C ALA A 33 -6.48 13.06 -10.54
N PRO A 34 -6.98 12.61 -9.37
CA PRO A 34 -6.15 12.28 -8.23
C PRO A 34 -5.10 11.20 -8.52
N ASP A 35 -3.87 11.41 -8.09
CA ASP A 35 -2.80 10.43 -8.09
C ASP A 35 -2.68 9.80 -6.69
N SER A 36 -3.09 8.55 -6.56
CA SER A 36 -3.12 7.85 -5.27
C SER A 36 -1.74 7.64 -4.66
N LEU A 37 -0.71 7.41 -5.48
CA LEU A 37 0.68 7.31 -4.98
C LEU A 37 1.17 8.66 -4.45
N GLN A 38 0.94 9.75 -5.20
CA GLN A 38 1.32 11.09 -4.77
C GLN A 38 0.61 11.46 -3.46
N TYR A 39 -0.68 11.15 -3.31
CA TYR A 39 -1.40 11.40 -2.06
C TYR A 39 -0.75 10.69 -0.87
N LEU A 40 -0.39 9.41 -1.00
CA LEU A 40 0.32 8.69 0.06
C LEU A 40 1.63 9.39 0.42
N LEU A 41 2.49 9.62 -0.57
CA LEU A 41 3.84 10.13 -0.37
C LEU A 41 3.89 11.59 0.13
N THR A 42 2.81 12.36 -0.02
CA THR A 42 2.70 13.73 0.48
C THR A 42 1.96 13.87 1.81
N SER A 43 1.19 12.83 2.20
CA SER A 43 0.37 12.87 3.42
C SER A 43 0.90 12.05 4.58
N CYS A 44 1.85 11.15 4.33
CA CYS A 44 2.43 10.23 5.31
C CYS A 44 3.95 10.18 5.20
N ASP A 45 4.60 9.93 6.33
CA ASP A 45 5.98 9.43 6.34
C ASP A 45 5.92 7.94 6.01
N VAL A 46 6.46 7.57 4.85
CA VAL A 46 6.40 6.20 4.33
C VAL A 46 7.75 5.52 4.51
N PHE A 47 7.74 4.36 5.16
CA PHE A 47 8.89 3.49 5.33
C PHE A 47 8.75 2.24 4.47
N VAL A 48 9.85 1.77 3.91
CA VAL A 48 9.89 0.64 2.98
C VAL A 48 11.14 -0.19 3.28
N PRO A 49 11.04 -1.51 3.53
CA PRO A 49 12.24 -2.32 3.71
C PRO A 49 13.00 -2.52 2.39
N PRO A 50 14.31 -2.81 2.42
CA PRO A 50 15.13 -3.08 1.22
C PRO A 50 14.58 -4.20 0.34
N GLU A 51 13.95 -5.23 0.93
CA GLU A 51 13.35 -6.35 0.20
C GLU A 51 12.24 -5.88 -0.76
N VAL A 52 11.38 -4.97 -0.32
CA VAL A 52 10.33 -4.37 -1.18
C VAL A 52 10.96 -3.64 -2.37
N ILE A 53 12.12 -2.98 -2.18
CA ILE A 53 12.84 -2.35 -3.29
C ILE A 53 13.39 -3.40 -4.27
N ALA A 54 13.87 -4.55 -3.78
CA ALA A 54 14.31 -5.66 -4.62
C ALA A 54 13.13 -6.24 -5.44
N GLU A 55 12.01 -6.51 -4.79
CA GLU A 55 10.78 -6.98 -5.45
C GLU A 55 10.26 -5.98 -6.52
N LEU A 56 10.25 -4.68 -6.22
CA LEU A 56 9.87 -3.66 -7.20
C LEU A 56 10.80 -3.69 -8.43
N ARG A 57 12.12 -3.87 -8.25
CA ARG A 57 13.06 -4.01 -9.35
C ARG A 57 12.81 -5.26 -10.18
N ASP A 58 12.45 -6.38 -9.54
CA ASP A 58 12.11 -7.61 -10.25
C ASP A 58 10.84 -7.43 -11.09
N ILE A 59 9.82 -6.75 -10.56
CA ILE A 59 8.60 -6.43 -11.30
C ILE A 59 8.90 -5.57 -12.54
N THR A 60 9.88 -4.66 -12.49
CA THR A 60 10.22 -3.81 -13.66
C THR A 60 10.77 -4.56 -14.86
N GLN A 61 11.14 -5.83 -14.70
CA GLN A 61 11.64 -6.66 -15.80
C GLN A 61 10.52 -7.16 -16.74
N TYR A 62 9.26 -7.05 -16.34
CA TYR A 62 8.11 -7.38 -17.18
C TYR A 62 7.72 -6.20 -18.08
N GLN A 63 6.80 -6.46 -19.04
CA GLN A 63 6.33 -5.45 -20.01
C GLN A 63 4.81 -5.26 -19.86
N ASP A 64 4.39 -4.91 -18.65
CA ASP A 64 2.99 -4.73 -18.31
C ASP A 64 2.77 -3.48 -17.44
N ILE A 65 1.53 -3.23 -17.08
CA ILE A 65 1.16 -2.08 -16.24
C ILE A 65 1.79 -2.16 -14.84
N HIS A 66 2.04 -3.35 -14.32
CA HIS A 66 2.67 -3.50 -13.00
C HIS A 66 4.15 -3.10 -13.06
N ALA A 67 4.84 -3.43 -14.15
CA ALA A 67 6.22 -2.96 -14.37
C ALA A 67 6.29 -1.43 -14.49
N ALA A 68 5.33 -0.82 -15.20
CA ALA A 68 5.25 0.64 -15.29
C ALA A 68 4.92 1.26 -13.93
N ALA A 69 4.01 0.67 -13.16
CA ALA A 69 3.68 1.10 -11.80
C ALA A 69 4.89 0.99 -10.85
N ALA A 70 5.61 -0.15 -10.87
CA ALA A 70 6.82 -0.35 -10.09
C ALA A 70 7.91 0.69 -10.44
N ASN A 71 8.10 1.01 -11.72
CA ASN A 71 9.00 2.07 -12.15
C ASN A 71 8.61 3.44 -11.58
N ASN A 72 7.30 3.76 -11.53
CA ASN A 72 6.82 5.00 -10.92
C ASN A 72 7.13 5.07 -9.41
N VAL A 73 6.99 3.94 -8.70
CA VAL A 73 7.37 3.86 -7.27
C VAL A 73 8.87 4.08 -7.10
N LEU A 74 9.70 3.40 -7.88
CA LEU A 74 11.17 3.54 -7.82
C LEU A 74 11.62 4.97 -8.18
N ALA A 75 10.97 5.62 -9.16
CA ALA A 75 11.23 7.01 -9.51
C ALA A 75 10.93 8.00 -8.36
N ALA A 76 9.97 7.65 -7.50
CA ALA A 76 9.61 8.44 -6.32
C ALA A 76 10.52 8.19 -5.09
N ARG A 77 11.70 7.58 -5.27
CA ARG A 77 12.62 7.12 -4.19
C ARG A 77 12.95 8.19 -3.14
N THR A 78 12.96 9.44 -3.49
CA THR A 78 13.27 10.55 -2.57
C THR A 78 12.12 10.93 -1.64
N HIS A 79 10.93 10.36 -1.83
CA HIS A 79 9.71 10.67 -1.07
C HIS A 79 9.35 9.63 -0.02
N TYR A 80 10.14 8.58 0.14
CA TYR A 80 9.99 7.58 1.20
C TYR A 80 11.34 7.14 1.76
N THR A 81 11.34 6.64 2.97
CA THR A 81 12.54 6.16 3.67
C THR A 81 12.70 4.67 3.44
N VAL A 82 13.86 4.24 2.94
CA VAL A 82 14.22 2.81 2.93
C VAL A 82 15.01 2.54 4.20
N GLU A 83 14.53 1.59 4.99
CA GLU A 83 15.11 1.23 6.29
C GLU A 83 15.16 -0.29 6.43
N ASP A 84 16.35 -0.81 6.71
CA ASP A 84 16.53 -2.24 6.98
C ASP A 84 16.08 -2.54 8.41
N PRO A 85 15.06 -3.40 8.61
CA PRO A 85 14.59 -3.74 9.93
C PRO A 85 15.68 -4.43 10.79
N TYR A 86 16.65 -5.10 10.16
CA TYR A 86 17.67 -5.89 10.85
C TYR A 86 18.93 -5.09 11.23
N GLU A 87 19.01 -3.82 10.84
CA GLU A 87 20.02 -2.88 11.31
C GLU A 87 19.63 -2.18 12.62
N ARG A 88 18.46 -2.49 13.18
CA ARG A 88 17.94 -1.90 14.41
C ARG A 88 18.25 -2.80 15.63
N ASP A 89 18.58 -2.18 16.74
CA ASP A 89 18.85 -2.90 18.02
C ASP A 89 17.60 -3.55 18.65
N ASP A 90 16.39 -3.09 18.27
CA ASP A 90 15.12 -3.52 18.84
C ASP A 90 14.36 -4.55 17.97
N THR A 91 15.05 -5.12 16.98
CA THR A 91 14.49 -6.12 16.07
C THR A 91 15.24 -7.46 16.19
N PRO A 92 14.67 -8.56 15.64
CA PRO A 92 15.39 -9.84 15.55
C PRO A 92 16.70 -9.70 14.76
N GLU A 93 17.74 -10.48 15.14
CA GLU A 93 19.01 -10.50 14.41
C GLU A 93 18.91 -11.04 12.98
N SER A 94 17.82 -11.76 12.67
CA SER A 94 17.56 -12.34 11.36
C SER A 94 16.06 -12.43 11.09
N ARG A 95 15.71 -12.53 9.80
CA ARG A 95 14.31 -12.63 9.35
C ARG A 95 13.57 -13.77 10.05
N PRO A 96 12.46 -13.48 10.76
CA PRO A 96 11.64 -14.51 11.38
C PRO A 96 10.85 -15.29 10.32
N THR A 97 10.41 -16.50 10.67
CA THR A 97 9.57 -17.33 9.80
C THR A 97 8.11 -17.16 10.20
N PHE A 98 7.38 -16.26 9.52
CA PHE A 98 5.96 -16.05 9.73
C PHE A 98 5.07 -16.89 8.80
N GLY A 99 5.65 -17.55 7.79
CA GLY A 99 4.89 -18.22 6.73
C GLY A 99 4.35 -17.24 5.66
N LEU A 100 4.93 -16.06 5.61
CA LEU A 100 4.69 -14.98 4.64
C LEU A 100 5.90 -14.89 3.70
N ASP A 101 5.78 -14.14 2.62
CA ASP A 101 6.94 -13.82 1.79
C ASP A 101 7.93 -12.88 2.50
N ASP A 102 9.08 -12.68 1.87
CA ASP A 102 10.19 -11.95 2.48
C ASP A 102 9.86 -10.46 2.62
N GLY A 103 9.22 -9.85 1.62
CA GLY A 103 8.83 -8.44 1.66
C GLY A 103 7.75 -8.16 2.71
N GLU A 104 6.72 -9.02 2.80
CA GLU A 104 5.70 -8.94 3.85
C GLU A 104 6.32 -9.11 5.25
N THR A 105 7.21 -10.09 5.41
CA THR A 105 7.88 -10.37 6.70
C THR A 105 8.72 -9.18 7.15
N ASP A 106 9.58 -8.65 6.29
CA ASP A 106 10.43 -7.49 6.59
C ASP A 106 9.60 -6.24 6.85
N GLY A 107 8.52 -6.05 6.09
CA GLY A 107 7.57 -4.95 6.30
C GLY A 107 6.91 -4.99 7.66
N ILE A 108 6.50 -6.18 8.13
CA ILE A 108 5.88 -6.36 9.45
C ILE A 108 6.90 -6.11 10.57
N VAL A 109 8.12 -6.67 10.45
CA VAL A 109 9.18 -6.44 11.44
C VAL A 109 9.47 -4.95 11.56
N LEU A 110 9.61 -4.25 10.42
CA LEU A 110 9.82 -2.80 10.41
C LEU A 110 8.64 -2.03 11.01
N ALA A 111 7.41 -2.40 10.65
CA ALA A 111 6.21 -1.74 11.15
C ALA A 111 6.07 -1.85 12.66
N ASN A 112 6.35 -3.03 13.23
CA ASN A 112 6.31 -3.26 14.66
C ASN A 112 7.42 -2.45 15.38
N ALA A 113 8.63 -2.44 14.84
CA ALA A 113 9.79 -1.78 15.45
C ALA A 113 9.66 -0.25 15.43
N VAL A 114 9.23 0.33 14.29
CA VAL A 114 9.01 1.78 14.19
C VAL A 114 7.76 2.23 14.94
N GLY A 115 6.79 1.34 15.14
CA GLY A 115 5.52 1.67 15.80
C GLY A 115 4.65 2.59 14.94
N VAL A 116 4.59 2.33 13.64
CA VAL A 116 3.83 3.13 12.68
C VAL A 116 2.31 3.05 12.92
N ASP A 117 1.55 3.99 12.38
CA ASP A 117 0.08 3.99 12.46
C ASP A 117 -0.56 2.88 11.62
N GLY A 118 0.07 2.51 10.50
CA GLY A 118 -0.48 1.53 9.57
C GLY A 118 0.56 0.74 8.78
N PHE A 119 0.19 -0.49 8.46
CA PHE A 119 0.87 -1.35 7.50
C PHE A 119 0.00 -1.44 6.25
N LEU A 120 0.55 -0.97 5.12
CA LEU A 120 -0.15 -0.97 3.84
C LEU A 120 0.16 -2.26 3.08
N THR A 121 -0.87 -3.06 2.86
CA THR A 121 -0.80 -4.29 2.06
C THR A 121 -2.13 -4.59 1.40
N ASP A 122 -2.11 -5.19 0.23
CA ASP A 122 -3.31 -5.62 -0.49
C ASP A 122 -3.63 -7.12 -0.33
N GLU A 123 -2.97 -7.78 0.60
CA GLU A 123 -3.24 -9.18 0.99
C GLU A 123 -4.48 -9.31 1.90
N PHE A 124 -5.60 -8.71 1.50
CA PHE A 124 -6.85 -8.72 2.29
C PHE A 124 -7.86 -9.80 1.87
N GLY A 125 -7.60 -10.53 0.81
CA GLY A 125 -8.47 -11.57 0.29
C GLY A 125 -7.90 -12.99 0.32
N GLY A 126 -6.67 -13.17 0.81
CA GLY A 126 -5.93 -14.41 0.78
C GLY A 126 -5.78 -15.12 2.12
N THR A 127 -5.03 -16.21 2.12
CA THR A 127 -4.66 -16.98 3.31
C THR A 127 -3.65 -16.24 4.20
N ASN A 128 -2.93 -15.27 3.66
CA ASN A 128 -1.92 -14.49 4.36
C ASN A 128 -2.51 -13.48 5.35
N PHE A 129 -3.71 -12.95 5.08
CA PHE A 129 -4.32 -11.92 5.91
C PHE A 129 -4.42 -12.30 7.42
N PRO A 130 -4.88 -13.51 7.80
CA PRO A 130 -4.87 -13.92 9.21
C PRO A 130 -3.47 -14.01 9.81
N LEU A 131 -2.45 -14.40 9.02
CA LEU A 131 -1.07 -14.47 9.48
C LEU A 131 -0.52 -13.06 9.75
N ILE A 132 -0.72 -12.13 8.81
CA ILE A 132 -0.33 -10.73 8.99
C ILE A 132 -0.98 -10.17 10.26
N HIS A 133 -2.28 -10.38 10.44
CA HIS A 133 -3.00 -9.91 11.61
C HIS A 133 -2.47 -10.51 12.93
N ALA A 134 -1.99 -11.76 12.89
CA ALA A 134 -1.48 -12.46 14.07
C ALA A 134 -0.09 -11.95 14.52
N VAL A 135 0.74 -11.46 13.58
CA VAL A 135 2.14 -11.07 13.86
C VAL A 135 2.37 -9.55 13.86
N LEU A 136 1.39 -8.76 13.40
CA LEU A 136 1.45 -7.31 13.42
C LEU A 136 1.04 -6.79 14.81
N GLU A 137 1.94 -6.09 15.49
CA GLU A 137 1.78 -5.62 16.85
C GLU A 137 1.55 -4.11 16.91
N GLY A 138 0.29 -3.69 16.92
CA GLY A 138 -0.09 -2.28 17.08
C GLY A 138 -0.50 -1.57 15.78
N PRO A 139 0.28 -1.57 14.68
CA PRO A 139 -0.13 -0.94 13.43
C PRO A 139 -1.44 -1.52 12.89
N ARG A 140 -2.22 -0.69 12.17
CA ARG A 140 -3.44 -1.16 11.50
C ARG A 140 -3.10 -1.70 10.13
N ILE A 141 -3.72 -2.82 9.73
CA ILE A 141 -3.68 -3.25 8.33
C ILE A 141 -4.57 -2.30 7.52
N VAL A 142 -4.01 -1.70 6.48
CA VAL A 142 -4.69 -0.73 5.62
C VAL A 142 -4.53 -1.14 4.16
N PRO A 143 -5.51 -1.86 3.59
CA PRO A 143 -5.54 -2.15 2.15
C PRO A 143 -5.71 -0.87 1.33
N THR A 144 -5.15 -0.85 0.12
CA THR A 144 -5.22 0.30 -0.81
C THR A 144 -6.65 0.80 -1.04
N PRO A 145 -7.67 -0.04 -1.30
CA PRO A 145 -9.03 0.46 -1.49
C PRO A 145 -9.56 1.17 -0.24
N ARG A 146 -9.17 0.71 0.94
CA ARG A 146 -9.54 1.34 2.21
C ARG A 146 -8.86 2.69 2.38
N LEU A 147 -7.58 2.79 2.05
CA LEU A 147 -6.83 4.05 2.11
C LEU A 147 -7.48 5.12 1.22
N ILE A 148 -7.85 4.76 -0.01
CA ILE A 148 -8.52 5.66 -0.96
C ILE A 148 -9.87 6.16 -0.40
N VAL A 149 -10.68 5.25 0.17
CA VAL A 149 -11.95 5.64 0.81
C VAL A 149 -11.72 6.55 2.02
N ASP A 150 -10.71 6.28 2.83
CA ASP A 150 -10.38 7.13 3.98
C ASP A 150 -9.92 8.53 3.52
N TYR A 151 -9.19 8.67 2.40
CA TYR A 151 -8.86 9.98 1.80
C TYR A 151 -10.11 10.76 1.37
N ALA A 152 -11.09 10.11 0.75
CA ALA A 152 -12.34 10.78 0.39
C ALA A 152 -13.12 11.22 1.64
N ARG A 153 -13.20 10.38 2.66
CA ARG A 153 -13.88 10.71 3.93
C ARG A 153 -13.20 11.82 4.72
N ASP A 154 -11.90 11.97 4.56
CA ASP A 154 -11.12 13.05 5.18
C ASP A 154 -11.14 14.35 4.35
N GLY A 155 -11.79 14.32 3.15
CA GLY A 155 -11.98 15.49 2.29
C GLY A 155 -10.77 15.82 1.42
N HIS A 156 -9.86 14.86 1.19
CA HIS A 156 -8.70 15.03 0.30
C HIS A 156 -9.05 14.84 -1.17
N MET A 157 -10.13 14.12 -1.45
CA MET A 157 -10.73 13.94 -2.76
C MET A 157 -12.24 13.76 -2.62
N SER A 158 -12.98 13.89 -3.72
CA SER A 158 -14.41 13.60 -3.75
C SER A 158 -14.68 12.09 -3.71
N HIS A 159 -15.90 11.71 -3.36
CA HIS A 159 -16.34 10.30 -3.41
C HIS A 159 -16.30 9.75 -4.83
N GLU A 160 -16.58 10.58 -5.85
CA GLU A 160 -16.53 10.21 -7.25
C GLU A 160 -15.09 9.93 -7.71
N GLU A 161 -14.13 10.78 -7.32
CA GLU A 161 -12.71 10.56 -7.60
C GLU A 161 -12.18 9.30 -6.93
N ALA A 162 -12.55 9.04 -5.68
CA ALA A 162 -12.18 7.81 -4.97
C ALA A 162 -12.75 6.56 -5.66
N ARG A 163 -13.99 6.62 -6.12
CA ARG A 163 -14.63 5.56 -6.90
C ARG A 163 -13.86 5.32 -8.20
N THR A 164 -13.54 6.38 -8.93
CA THR A 164 -12.79 6.30 -10.19
C THR A 164 -11.42 5.65 -9.98
N LEU A 165 -10.68 6.04 -8.94
CA LEU A 165 -9.40 5.41 -8.59
C LEU A 165 -9.55 3.92 -8.31
N ILE A 166 -10.50 3.52 -7.45
CA ILE A 166 -10.71 2.11 -7.12
C ILE A 166 -11.10 1.31 -8.36
N THR A 167 -11.97 1.83 -9.22
CA THR A 167 -12.40 1.14 -10.45
C THR A 167 -11.28 1.06 -11.49
N THR A 168 -10.39 2.04 -11.57
CA THR A 168 -9.20 2.01 -12.44
C THR A 168 -8.21 0.94 -11.98
N ILE A 169 -7.98 0.81 -10.68
CA ILE A 169 -7.02 -0.17 -10.13
C ILE A 169 -7.58 -1.60 -10.15
N SER A 170 -8.87 -1.77 -9.91
CA SER A 170 -9.54 -3.07 -9.70
C SER A 170 -9.23 -4.14 -10.75
N PRO A 171 -9.29 -3.88 -12.08
CA PRO A 171 -9.02 -4.89 -13.11
C PRO A 171 -7.57 -5.43 -13.04
N HIS A 172 -6.64 -4.58 -12.65
CA HIS A 172 -5.21 -4.90 -12.58
C HIS A 172 -4.82 -5.63 -11.29
N ARG A 173 -5.70 -5.60 -10.26
CA ARG A 173 -5.45 -6.21 -8.94
C ARG A 173 -6.44 -7.30 -8.57
N SER A 174 -7.27 -7.73 -9.53
CA SER A 174 -8.30 -8.75 -9.32
C SER A 174 -9.33 -8.39 -8.22
N TRP A 175 -9.62 -7.09 -8.05
CA TRP A 175 -10.56 -6.62 -7.04
C TRP A 175 -12.02 -6.59 -7.51
N GLU A 176 -12.28 -6.79 -8.81
CA GLU A 176 -13.61 -6.63 -9.43
C GLU A 176 -14.70 -7.49 -8.78
N ASN A 177 -14.33 -8.68 -8.28
CA ASN A 177 -15.23 -9.60 -7.61
C ASN A 177 -15.02 -9.65 -6.08
N SER A 178 -14.31 -8.70 -5.52
CA SER A 178 -14.07 -8.65 -4.07
C SER A 178 -15.27 -8.10 -3.31
N PRO A 179 -15.91 -8.90 -2.43
CA PRO A 179 -17.00 -8.41 -1.59
C PRO A 179 -16.56 -7.25 -0.67
N TYR A 180 -15.29 -7.26 -0.26
CA TYR A 180 -14.70 -6.21 0.57
C TYR A 180 -14.65 -4.87 -0.19
N VAL A 181 -14.17 -4.89 -1.44
CA VAL A 181 -14.10 -3.68 -2.27
C VAL A 181 -15.51 -3.18 -2.62
N ALA A 182 -16.43 -4.08 -2.97
CA ALA A 182 -17.83 -3.73 -3.20
C ALA A 182 -18.46 -3.02 -1.98
N GLN A 183 -18.20 -3.53 -0.76
CA GLN A 183 -18.69 -2.90 0.47
C GLN A 183 -18.07 -1.50 0.70
N LEU A 184 -16.80 -1.31 0.35
CA LEU A 184 -16.15 0.00 0.45
C LEU A 184 -16.75 1.00 -0.54
N LEU A 185 -17.01 0.59 -1.78
CA LEU A 185 -17.66 1.43 -2.80
C LEU A 185 -19.06 1.86 -2.36
N GLN A 186 -19.86 0.96 -1.77
CA GLN A 186 -21.19 1.31 -1.21
C GLN A 186 -21.12 2.38 -0.12
N ARG A 187 -20.00 2.45 0.65
CA ARG A 187 -19.82 3.48 1.68
C ARG A 187 -19.49 4.86 1.12
N LEU A 188 -19.08 4.95 -0.14
CA LEU A 188 -18.91 6.23 -0.84
C LEU A 188 -20.26 6.80 -1.33
N ASP A 189 -21.30 5.98 -1.41
CA ASP A 189 -22.65 6.40 -1.83
C ASP A 189 -23.53 6.86 -0.65
N ALA A 190 -23.09 6.61 0.58
CA ALA A 190 -23.85 6.91 1.81
C ALA A 190 -23.44 8.27 2.42
#